data_013a776e54209a1af1185c8474560e20
#
_entry.id   013a776e54209a1af1185c8474560e20
#
_cell.length_a   1.000
_cell.length_b   1.000
_cell.length_c   1.000
_cell.angle_alpha   90.00
_cell.angle_beta   90.00
_cell.angle_gamma   90.00
#
_symmetry.space_group_name_H-M   'P 1'
#
loop_
_entity.id
_entity.type
_entity.pdbx_description
1 polymer ?
#
loop_
_entity_poly.entity_id
_entity_poly.type
_entity_poly.pdbx_seq_one_letter_code
_entity_poly.pdbx_strand_id
1 'polypeptide(L)'
;MEGNTNRAWSVTAVVIRDGKVLLARHTYGGGKGKLIIPGGYVEEGETPQEAVVREYLEETGVEIAPCEIIGIRFNSHDWYVAFAADYVAGEARSDENENSEVLWVPIGEALLREDVPDLTKKLIACALEHGRGFSRIPYEGSNRNGPYSLYGIDFDRTDTEED
;
A
#
# COMPACT_ATOMS: atom_id res chain seq x y z
N MET A 1 -18.56 7.43 27.47
CA MET A 1 -17.83 8.12 26.42
C MET A 1 -17.98 7.29 25.16
N GLU A 2 -18.81 7.70 24.24
CA GLU A 2 -18.85 7.07 22.93
C GLU A 2 -17.52 7.39 22.25
N GLY A 3 -16.75 6.36 21.93
CA GLY A 3 -15.50 6.51 21.21
C GLY A 3 -15.78 7.20 19.87
N ASN A 4 -14.95 8.15 19.48
CA ASN A 4 -15.03 8.78 18.17
C ASN A 4 -14.75 7.74 17.08
N THR A 5 -15.81 7.15 16.54
CA THR A 5 -15.80 6.08 15.54
C THR A 5 -15.83 6.60 14.10
N ASN A 6 -15.75 7.92 13.90
CA ASN A 6 -15.87 8.56 12.58
C ASN A 6 -14.58 8.62 11.79
N ARG A 7 -13.59 7.76 12.07
CA ARG A 7 -12.34 7.71 11.30
C ARG A 7 -12.32 6.46 10.43
N ALA A 8 -12.22 6.67 9.15
CA ALA A 8 -11.90 5.60 8.22
C ALA A 8 -10.39 5.32 8.27
N TRP A 9 -10.02 4.06 8.30
CA TRP A 9 -8.64 3.61 8.16
C TRP A 9 -8.51 2.91 6.82
N SER A 10 -7.68 3.43 5.96
CA SER A 10 -7.43 2.89 4.64
C SER A 10 -5.95 2.55 4.43
N VAL A 11 -5.72 1.61 3.55
CA VAL A 11 -4.39 1.06 3.26
C VAL A 11 -4.19 0.92 1.76
N THR A 12 -2.94 0.99 1.36
CA THR A 12 -2.51 0.71 -0.01
C THR A 12 -1.10 0.12 -0.01
N ALA A 13 -0.68 -0.45 -1.13
CA ALA A 13 0.70 -0.86 -1.31
C ALA A 13 1.22 -0.57 -2.71
N VAL A 14 2.43 -0.06 -2.80
CA VAL A 14 3.16 0.03 -4.06
C VAL A 14 3.89 -1.29 -4.28
N VAL A 15 3.55 -1.96 -5.38
CA VAL A 15 4.21 -3.19 -5.80
C VAL A 15 4.95 -2.95 -7.10
N ILE A 16 6.25 -3.13 -7.07
CA ILE A 16 7.12 -2.96 -8.24
C ILE A 16 7.70 -4.31 -8.62
N ARG A 17 7.57 -4.65 -9.90
CA ARG A 17 8.10 -5.88 -10.49
C ARG A 17 8.65 -5.59 -11.89
N ASP A 18 9.86 -6.00 -12.15
CA ASP A 18 10.51 -5.85 -13.47
C ASP A 18 10.43 -4.41 -14.03
N GLY A 19 10.68 -3.39 -13.16
CA GLY A 19 10.64 -1.98 -13.55
C GLY A 19 9.23 -1.42 -13.80
N LYS A 20 8.18 -2.15 -13.41
CA LYS A 20 6.78 -1.76 -13.56
C LYS A 20 6.08 -1.71 -12.21
N VAL A 21 5.12 -0.82 -12.08
CA VAL A 21 4.24 -0.70 -10.92
C VAL A 21 2.83 -1.20 -11.26
N LEU A 22 2.19 -1.88 -10.31
CA LEU A 22 0.80 -2.32 -10.46
C LEU A 22 -0.15 -1.17 -10.14
N LEU A 23 -1.03 -0.84 -11.08
CA LEU A 23 -2.05 0.20 -10.94
C LEU A 23 -3.42 -0.34 -11.35
N ALA A 24 -4.47 0.17 -10.74
CA ALA A 24 -5.86 -0.15 -11.06
C ALA A 24 -6.61 1.11 -11.50
N ARG A 25 -7.44 0.99 -12.55
CA ARG A 25 -8.29 2.08 -13.01
C ARG A 25 -9.62 2.07 -12.27
N HIS A 26 -9.81 3.03 -11.40
CA HIS A 26 -11.01 3.17 -10.59
C HIS A 26 -12.27 3.48 -11.41
N THR A 27 -13.39 2.90 -10.99
CA THR A 27 -14.70 3.08 -11.65
C THR A 27 -15.60 4.06 -10.93
N TYR A 28 -15.25 4.48 -9.71
CA TYR A 28 -16.10 5.32 -8.85
C TYR A 28 -15.31 6.37 -8.06
N GLY A 29 -16.06 7.25 -7.37
CA GLY A 29 -15.53 8.26 -6.48
C GLY A 29 -14.65 9.31 -7.16
N GLY A 30 -13.83 9.99 -6.37
CA GLY A 30 -12.90 11.02 -6.84
C GLY A 30 -11.77 10.50 -7.73
N GLY A 31 -11.51 9.19 -7.67
CA GLY A 31 -10.52 8.50 -8.50
C GLY A 31 -11.06 7.91 -9.80
N LYS A 32 -12.35 8.14 -10.12
CA LYS A 32 -12.96 7.59 -11.33
C LYS A 32 -12.18 7.93 -12.60
N GLY A 33 -11.83 6.89 -13.36
CA GLY A 33 -11.04 7.01 -14.59
C GLY A 33 -9.53 7.20 -14.35
N LYS A 34 -9.09 7.31 -13.11
CA LYS A 34 -7.66 7.42 -12.76
C LYS A 34 -7.04 6.05 -12.52
N LEU A 35 -5.77 5.93 -12.90
CA LEU A 35 -4.91 4.80 -12.51
C LEU A 35 -4.29 5.10 -11.16
N ILE A 36 -4.67 4.34 -10.16
CA ILE A 36 -4.17 4.52 -8.79
C ILE A 36 -3.63 3.20 -8.22
N ILE A 37 -2.91 3.30 -7.13
CA ILE A 37 -2.39 2.14 -6.40
C ILE A 37 -3.58 1.41 -5.75
N PRO A 38 -3.71 0.07 -5.91
CA PRO A 38 -4.76 -0.71 -5.27
C PRO A 38 -4.71 -0.61 -3.75
N GLY A 39 -5.85 -0.71 -3.10
CA GLY A 39 -6.02 -0.68 -1.66
C GLY A 39 -7.47 -0.42 -1.27
N GLY A 40 -7.74 -0.38 0.01
CA GLY A 40 -9.09 -0.19 0.51
C GLY A 40 -9.13 0.05 2.01
N TYR A 41 -10.27 -0.23 2.62
CA TYR A 41 -10.50 0.01 4.04
C TYR A 41 -10.06 -1.17 4.90
N VAL A 42 -9.53 -0.85 6.08
CA VAL A 42 -9.27 -1.83 7.14
C VAL A 42 -10.60 -2.24 7.77
N GLU A 43 -10.89 -3.54 7.79
CA GLU A 43 -12.08 -4.09 8.42
C GLU A 43 -11.87 -4.31 9.92
N GLU A 44 -12.98 -4.49 10.65
CA GLU A 44 -12.92 -4.77 12.08
C GLU A 44 -12.19 -6.09 12.35
N GLY A 45 -11.19 -6.03 13.23
CA GLY A 45 -10.37 -7.19 13.58
C GLY A 45 -9.16 -7.44 12.69
N GLU A 46 -8.99 -6.66 11.62
CA GLU A 46 -7.79 -6.71 10.77
C GLU A 46 -6.69 -5.77 11.27
N THR A 47 -5.45 -6.16 11.03
CA THR A 47 -4.31 -5.24 11.02
C THR A 47 -4.20 -4.55 9.65
N PRO A 48 -3.54 -3.39 9.56
CA PRO A 48 -3.30 -2.74 8.26
C PRO A 48 -2.58 -3.63 7.24
N GLN A 49 -1.67 -4.49 7.69
CA GLN A 49 -0.95 -5.44 6.82
C GLN A 49 -1.88 -6.51 6.25
N GLU A 50 -2.77 -7.06 7.08
CA GLU A 50 -3.76 -8.05 6.64
C GLU A 50 -4.75 -7.44 5.65
N ALA A 51 -5.22 -6.23 5.95
CA ALA A 51 -6.14 -5.51 5.08
C ALA A 51 -5.56 -5.27 3.69
N VAL A 52 -4.31 -4.79 3.58
CA VAL A 52 -3.71 -4.50 2.29
C VAL A 52 -3.45 -5.77 1.46
N VAL A 53 -3.13 -6.89 2.09
CA VAL A 53 -2.99 -8.19 1.41
C VAL A 53 -4.34 -8.65 0.87
N ARG A 54 -5.40 -8.58 1.68
CA ARG A 54 -6.75 -8.93 1.27
C ARG A 54 -7.25 -8.05 0.12
N GLU A 55 -7.17 -6.73 0.25
CA GLU A 55 -7.62 -5.78 -0.77
C GLU A 55 -6.90 -5.99 -2.11
N TYR A 56 -5.57 -6.20 -2.07
CA TYR A 56 -4.80 -6.46 -3.27
C TYR A 56 -5.26 -7.72 -4.00
N LEU A 57 -5.49 -8.80 -3.25
CA LEU A 57 -5.97 -10.05 -3.84
C LEU A 57 -7.37 -9.90 -4.43
N GLU A 58 -8.29 -9.25 -3.71
CA GLU A 58 -9.67 -9.03 -4.14
C GLU A 58 -9.74 -8.16 -5.39
N GLU A 59 -9.06 -7.01 -5.40
CA GLU A 59 -9.12 -6.04 -6.49
C GLU A 59 -8.31 -6.44 -7.72
N THR A 60 -7.20 -7.15 -7.53
CA THR A 60 -6.21 -7.33 -8.60
C THR A 60 -5.87 -8.79 -8.93
N GLY A 61 -6.25 -9.74 -8.08
CA GLY A 61 -5.83 -11.14 -8.20
C GLY A 61 -4.36 -11.40 -7.86
N VAL A 62 -3.64 -10.39 -7.35
CA VAL A 62 -2.21 -10.49 -7.01
C VAL A 62 -2.01 -10.62 -5.50
N GLU A 63 -1.23 -11.62 -5.11
CA GLU A 63 -0.77 -11.82 -3.73
C GLU A 63 0.50 -11.01 -3.49
N ILE A 64 0.54 -10.31 -2.36
CA ILE A 64 1.65 -9.43 -1.98
C ILE A 64 2.12 -9.69 -0.55
N ALA A 65 3.37 -9.31 -0.27
CA ALA A 65 3.96 -9.30 1.06
C ALA A 65 4.39 -7.87 1.44
N PRO A 66 3.69 -7.18 2.33
CA PRO A 66 4.08 -5.85 2.80
C PRO A 66 5.44 -5.88 3.52
N CYS A 67 6.34 -4.97 3.14
CA CYS A 67 7.70 -4.90 3.65
C CYS A 67 7.91 -3.74 4.61
N GLU A 68 7.58 -2.53 4.18
CA GLU A 68 7.81 -1.31 4.95
C GLU A 68 6.67 -0.29 4.73
N ILE A 69 6.46 0.59 5.70
CA ILE A 69 5.56 1.74 5.54
C ILE A 69 6.36 2.86 4.88
N ILE A 70 5.92 3.28 3.69
CA ILE A 70 6.57 4.32 2.88
C ILE A 70 5.88 5.67 2.95
N GLY A 71 4.69 5.74 3.49
CA GLY A 71 3.96 6.98 3.66
C GLY A 71 2.70 6.82 4.49
N ILE A 72 2.32 7.92 5.14
CA ILE A 72 1.06 8.01 5.87
C ILE A 72 0.43 9.35 5.52
N ARG A 73 -0.79 9.33 5.02
CA ARG A 73 -1.57 10.54 4.77
C ARG A 73 -2.66 10.68 5.82
N PHE A 74 -2.79 11.86 6.37
CA PHE A 74 -3.83 12.18 7.35
C PHE A 74 -4.79 13.25 6.83
N ASN A 75 -6.05 13.10 7.20
CA ASN A 75 -6.99 14.20 7.35
C ASN A 75 -7.82 13.98 8.64
N SER A 76 -8.81 14.83 8.89
CA SER A 76 -9.62 14.72 10.11
C SER A 76 -10.51 13.46 10.16
N HIS A 77 -10.72 12.78 9.03
CA HIS A 77 -11.65 11.66 8.89
C HIS A 77 -11.01 10.36 8.42
N ASP A 78 -9.83 10.43 7.77
CA ASP A 78 -9.18 9.29 7.15
C ASP A 78 -7.69 9.24 7.49
N TRP A 79 -7.23 8.05 7.85
CA TRP A 79 -5.80 7.72 7.96
C TRP A 79 -5.47 6.70 6.88
N TYR A 80 -4.60 7.09 6.00
CA TYR A 80 -4.21 6.30 4.84
C TYR A 80 -2.76 5.87 4.96
N VAL A 81 -2.53 4.58 5.14
CA VAL A 81 -1.19 3.99 5.31
C VAL A 81 -0.77 3.32 4.02
N ALA A 82 0.38 3.70 3.50
CA ALA A 82 0.95 3.16 2.28
C ALA A 82 2.18 2.29 2.60
N PHE A 83 2.18 1.07 2.07
CA PHE A 83 3.28 0.13 2.14
C PHE A 83 4.05 0.06 0.82
N ALA A 84 5.35 -0.27 0.90
CA ALA A 84 6.01 -0.99 -0.18
C ALA A 84 5.78 -2.48 0.06
N ALA A 85 5.51 -3.24 -0.99
CA ALA A 85 5.25 -4.66 -0.88
C ALA A 85 5.89 -5.44 -2.04
N ASP A 86 6.31 -6.66 -1.74
CA ASP A 86 6.81 -7.59 -2.74
C ASP A 86 5.66 -8.34 -3.42
N TYR A 87 5.80 -8.58 -4.71
CA TYR A 87 4.96 -9.51 -5.44
C TYR A 87 5.27 -10.95 -4.97
N VAL A 88 4.22 -11.71 -4.67
CA VAL A 88 4.35 -13.12 -4.26
C VAL A 88 3.86 -14.04 -5.37
N ALA A 89 2.63 -13.86 -5.82
CA ALA A 89 1.98 -14.73 -6.80
C ALA A 89 0.78 -14.05 -7.47
N GLY A 90 0.19 -14.73 -8.45
CA GLY A 90 -1.07 -14.32 -9.08
C GLY A 90 -0.86 -13.55 -10.38
N GLU A 91 -1.93 -13.47 -11.17
CA GLU A 91 -1.97 -12.69 -12.41
C GLU A 91 -2.86 -11.47 -12.23
N ALA A 92 -2.34 -10.31 -12.66
CA ALA A 92 -3.07 -9.05 -12.60
C ALA A 92 -4.35 -9.12 -13.44
N ARG A 93 -5.49 -8.92 -12.79
CA ARG A 93 -6.82 -8.91 -13.40
C ARG A 93 -7.75 -7.95 -12.69
N SER A 94 -8.65 -7.32 -13.44
CA SER A 94 -9.72 -6.51 -12.89
C SER A 94 -10.73 -7.38 -12.10
N ASP A 95 -11.31 -6.81 -11.05
CA ASP A 95 -12.47 -7.36 -10.35
C ASP A 95 -13.79 -7.03 -11.08
N GLU A 96 -13.73 -6.18 -12.13
CA GLU A 96 -14.86 -5.71 -12.93
C GLU A 96 -15.95 -4.98 -12.12
N ASN A 97 -15.62 -4.56 -10.91
CA ASN A 97 -16.52 -3.86 -10.00
C ASN A 97 -15.92 -2.53 -9.54
N GLU A 98 -14.87 -2.56 -8.73
CA GLU A 98 -14.21 -1.37 -8.19
C GLU A 98 -13.20 -0.79 -9.18
N ASN A 99 -12.67 -1.62 -10.07
CA ASN A 99 -11.79 -1.21 -11.15
C ASN A 99 -12.20 -1.83 -12.49
N SER A 100 -11.83 -1.19 -13.58
CA SER A 100 -12.07 -1.65 -14.96
C SER A 100 -10.82 -2.23 -15.62
N GLU A 101 -9.65 -1.95 -15.09
CA GLU A 101 -8.36 -2.43 -15.56
C GLU A 101 -7.38 -2.57 -14.40
N VAL A 102 -6.52 -3.57 -14.48
CA VAL A 102 -5.34 -3.72 -13.62
C VAL A 102 -4.12 -3.91 -14.52
N LEU A 103 -3.16 -3.01 -14.41
CA LEU A 103 -2.05 -2.91 -15.35
C LEU A 103 -0.70 -2.85 -14.63
N TRP A 104 0.28 -3.55 -15.19
CA TRP A 104 1.70 -3.32 -14.91
C TRP A 104 2.21 -2.20 -15.80
N VAL A 105 2.37 -1.01 -15.24
CA VAL A 105 2.80 0.20 -15.97
C VAL A 105 4.29 0.44 -15.73
N PRO A 106 5.10 0.65 -16.79
CA PRO A 106 6.50 1.06 -16.60
C PRO A 106 6.59 2.28 -15.70
N ILE A 107 7.50 2.27 -14.72
CA ILE A 107 7.61 3.34 -13.70
C ILE A 107 7.77 4.71 -14.35
N GLY A 108 8.67 4.84 -15.33
CA GLY A 108 8.88 6.12 -16.02
C GLY A 108 7.63 6.63 -16.75
N GLU A 109 6.81 5.74 -17.29
CA GLU A 109 5.51 6.07 -17.88
C GLU A 109 4.52 6.50 -16.83
N ALA A 110 4.37 5.73 -15.74
CA ALA A 110 3.43 6.04 -14.65
C ALA A 110 3.66 7.44 -14.05
N LEU A 111 4.92 7.85 -13.89
CA LEU A 111 5.29 9.16 -13.35
C LEU A 111 4.94 10.33 -14.28
N LEU A 112 4.78 10.10 -15.58
CA LEU A 112 4.47 11.13 -16.58
C LEU A 112 2.99 11.18 -16.98
N ARG A 113 2.21 10.14 -16.68
CA ARG A 113 0.80 10.07 -17.10
C ARG A 113 -0.06 11.10 -16.40
N GLU A 114 -0.98 11.72 -17.13
CA GLU A 114 -1.95 12.66 -16.59
C GLU A 114 -3.10 11.98 -15.81
N ASP A 115 -3.39 10.72 -16.13
CA ASP A 115 -4.41 9.92 -15.46
C ASP A 115 -3.90 9.19 -14.21
N VAL A 116 -2.62 9.38 -13.86
CA VAL A 116 -2.02 8.95 -12.58
C VAL A 116 -1.97 10.13 -11.62
N PRO A 117 -2.69 10.10 -10.46
CA PRO A 117 -2.72 11.21 -9.52
C PRO A 117 -1.37 11.49 -8.86
N ASP A 118 -1.19 12.73 -8.38
CA ASP A 118 0.04 13.17 -7.72
C ASP A 118 0.39 12.32 -6.48
N LEU A 119 -0.59 11.96 -5.66
CA LEU A 119 -0.38 11.07 -4.52
C LEU A 119 0.22 9.72 -4.95
N THR A 120 -0.33 9.11 -6.00
CA THR A 120 0.19 7.86 -6.56
C THR A 120 1.64 8.02 -7.03
N LYS A 121 1.95 9.10 -7.76
CA LYS A 121 3.32 9.40 -8.21
C LYS A 121 4.31 9.57 -7.05
N LYS A 122 3.88 10.27 -5.99
CA LYS A 122 4.70 10.46 -4.78
C LYS A 122 4.96 9.15 -4.05
N LEU A 123 3.96 8.28 -3.92
CA LEU A 123 4.13 6.98 -3.28
C LEU A 123 5.01 6.03 -4.10
N ILE A 124 4.91 6.06 -5.44
CA ILE A 124 5.84 5.34 -6.31
C ILE A 124 7.28 5.82 -6.07
N ALA A 125 7.50 7.13 -6.00
CA ALA A 125 8.82 7.70 -5.73
C ALA A 125 9.35 7.26 -4.35
N CYS A 126 8.50 7.24 -3.31
CA CYS A 126 8.88 6.73 -1.99
C CYS A 126 9.27 5.25 -2.02
N ALA A 127 8.55 4.43 -2.80
CA ALA A 127 8.83 3.00 -2.92
C ALA A 127 10.15 2.70 -3.64
N LEU A 128 10.62 3.61 -4.50
CA LEU A 128 11.91 3.50 -5.18
C LEU A 128 13.10 3.75 -4.23
N GLU A 129 12.87 4.40 -3.09
CA GLU A 129 13.87 4.67 -2.06
C GLU A 129 13.90 3.53 -1.02
N HIS A 130 14.23 2.32 -1.48
CA HIS A 130 14.27 1.13 -0.63
C HIS A 130 15.07 1.34 0.66
N GLY A 131 14.50 0.85 1.77
CA GLY A 131 15.16 0.87 3.07
C GLY A 131 15.07 2.19 3.83
N ARG A 132 14.39 3.20 3.29
CA ARG A 132 14.17 4.49 3.97
C ARG A 132 12.79 4.60 4.63
N GLY A 133 11.92 3.60 4.43
CA GLY A 133 10.64 3.49 5.11
C GLY A 133 10.77 2.92 6.52
N PHE A 134 9.65 2.83 7.22
CA PHE A 134 9.57 2.16 8.50
C PHE A 134 9.43 0.65 8.29
N SER A 135 10.45 -0.11 8.69
CA SER A 135 10.47 -1.56 8.67
C SER A 135 9.77 -2.14 9.89
N ARG A 136 9.27 -3.37 9.79
CA ARG A 136 8.78 -4.09 10.94
C ARG A 136 9.94 -4.51 11.81
N ILE A 137 9.99 -3.98 13.03
CA ILE A 137 11.05 -4.25 13.99
C ILE A 137 10.51 -5.05 15.19
N PRO A 138 11.28 -6.02 15.70
CA PRO A 138 10.89 -6.75 16.90
C PRO A 138 10.96 -5.86 18.13
N TYR A 139 10.03 -6.05 19.06
CA TYR A 139 10.06 -5.41 20.37
C TYR A 139 9.39 -6.31 21.42
N GLU A 140 9.76 -6.12 22.67
CA GLU A 140 9.11 -6.78 23.79
C GLU A 140 7.93 -5.94 24.27
N GLY A 141 6.73 -6.49 24.21
CA GLY A 141 5.53 -5.81 24.59
C GLY A 141 4.49 -6.74 25.24
N SER A 142 3.47 -6.16 25.82
CA SER A 142 2.35 -6.91 26.37
C SER A 142 1.44 -7.38 25.24
N ASN A 143 1.14 -8.68 25.18
CA ASN A 143 0.18 -9.25 24.23
C ASN A 143 -1.26 -9.24 24.78
N ARG A 144 -1.58 -8.35 25.71
CA ARG A 144 -2.87 -8.32 26.38
C ARG A 144 -4.07 -8.18 25.44
N ASN A 145 -3.89 -7.46 24.32
CA ASN A 145 -4.93 -7.20 23.32
C ASN A 145 -4.58 -7.78 21.93
N GLY A 146 -3.78 -8.83 21.88
CA GLY A 146 -3.35 -9.48 20.66
C GLY A 146 -1.89 -9.25 20.30
N PRO A 147 -1.40 -9.80 19.21
CA PRO A 147 -0.06 -9.49 18.74
C PRO A 147 -0.02 -8.07 18.17
N TYR A 148 1.01 -7.32 18.56
CA TYR A 148 1.29 -6.00 18.01
C TYR A 148 2.38 -6.06 16.94
N SER A 149 2.30 -5.17 15.95
CA SER A 149 3.38 -4.93 15.00
C SER A 149 3.91 -3.52 15.19
N LEU A 150 5.21 -3.38 15.38
CA LEU A 150 5.88 -2.10 15.43
C LEU A 150 6.60 -1.85 14.11
N TYR A 151 6.33 -0.72 13.50
CA TYR A 151 7.07 -0.22 12.34
C TYR A 151 7.88 1.01 12.75
N GLY A 152 9.15 1.01 12.45
CA GLY A 152 10.06 2.07 12.82
C GLY A 152 11.34 2.03 11.99
N ILE A 153 12.30 2.87 12.36
CA ILE A 153 13.62 2.88 11.75
C ILE A 153 14.38 1.64 12.26
N ASP A 154 14.83 0.82 11.33
CA ASP A 154 15.65 -0.36 11.63
C ASP A 154 17.12 0.05 11.67
N PHE A 155 17.65 0.21 12.87
CA PHE A 155 19.07 0.59 13.09
C PHE A 155 20.04 -0.57 12.87
N ASP A 156 19.55 -1.80 12.84
CA ASP A 156 20.37 -3.01 12.63
C ASP A 156 20.50 -3.33 11.12
N ARG A 157 19.73 -2.65 10.29
CA ARG A 157 19.82 -2.79 8.85
C ARG A 157 21.10 -2.16 8.35
N THR A 158 22.09 -2.99 8.04
CA THR A 158 23.27 -2.54 7.32
C THR A 158 22.86 -2.25 5.89
N ASP A 159 23.00 -0.99 5.47
CA ASP A 159 22.95 -0.64 4.06
C ASP A 159 24.06 -1.45 3.36
N THR A 160 23.69 -2.53 2.70
CA THR A 160 24.58 -3.15 1.74
C THR A 160 24.64 -2.16 0.57
N GLU A 161 25.61 -1.25 0.63
CA GLU A 161 26.07 -0.53 -0.55
C GLU A 161 26.54 -1.62 -1.52
N GLU A 162 25.69 -1.95 -2.48
CA GLU A 162 26.14 -2.64 -3.69
C GLU A 162 26.81 -1.59 -4.57
N ASP A 163 28.15 -1.72 -4.66
CA ASP A 163 28.99 -1.04 -5.65
C ASP A 163 28.58 -1.38 -7.10
#